data_9ac4e05d3915b15eaa047cc42bb09bb0
#
_entry.id   9ac4e05d3915b15eaa047cc42bb09bb0
#
_cell.length_a   1.000
_cell.length_b   1.000
_cell.length_c   1.000
_cell.angle_alpha   90.00
_cell.angle_beta   90.00
_cell.angle_gamma   90.00
#
_symmetry.space_group_name_H-M   'P 1'
#
loop_
_entity.id
_entity.type
_entity.pdbx_description
1 polymer ?
#
loop_
_entity_poly.entity_id
_entity_poly.type
_entity_poly.pdbx_seq_one_letter_code
_entity_poly.pdbx_strand_id
1 'polypeptide(L)'
;MVKRRRDACEGDIVMNREHVCPELKIVFHHKLFLKGKMKMKKVKQLFIVSGAMGVGKSTIAKILMARKSDTYIILKGDLCNVMAFPEVISECRKTWVDICLDISDQTSRAVVFYVDAYPDCFCGIDEEIHKRMHFVSLVCDEEELKRRIEGKYREASHQRISNIDKTWLEQSLIRNQVYSGRTKYQYPEMERIDTTDLNAEQSADLLDQWMTRILTKW
;
A
#
# COMPACT_ATOMS: atom_id res chain seq x y z
N MET A 1 34.14 -21.38 45.10
CA MET A 1 34.87 -21.90 43.95
C MET A 1 34.02 -22.96 43.27
N VAL A 2 33.22 -22.60 42.22
CA VAL A 2 32.29 -23.48 41.51
C VAL A 2 32.61 -23.33 40.02
N LYS A 3 33.18 -24.36 39.43
CA LYS A 3 33.45 -24.49 37.99
C LYS A 3 32.14 -24.70 37.25
N ARG A 4 31.81 -23.78 36.33
CA ARG A 4 30.78 -24.01 35.32
C ARG A 4 31.36 -24.71 34.12
N ARG A 5 30.87 -25.90 33.83
CA ARG A 5 31.10 -26.59 32.55
C ARG A 5 30.19 -25.94 31.51
N ARG A 6 30.79 -25.58 30.36
CA ARG A 6 30.10 -25.32 29.11
C ARG A 6 30.09 -26.63 28.35
N ASP A 7 28.90 -27.17 28.08
CA ASP A 7 28.75 -28.22 27.10
C ASP A 7 28.05 -27.63 25.88
N ALA A 8 28.72 -27.73 24.75
CA ALA A 8 28.25 -27.36 23.44
C ALA A 8 27.20 -28.35 22.97
N CYS A 9 26.10 -27.87 22.43
CA CYS A 9 25.22 -28.64 21.56
C CYS A 9 25.34 -28.07 20.15
N GLU A 10 26.29 -28.60 19.40
CA GLU A 10 26.24 -28.59 17.94
C GLU A 10 25.24 -29.66 17.53
N GLY A 11 24.12 -29.21 16.99
CA GLY A 11 23.12 -30.04 16.34
C GLY A 11 23.04 -29.66 14.87
N ASP A 12 23.83 -30.34 14.04
CA ASP A 12 23.73 -30.29 12.59
C ASP A 12 22.32 -30.72 12.14
N ILE A 13 21.48 -29.79 11.70
CA ILE A 13 20.24 -30.13 11.01
C ILE A 13 20.60 -30.50 9.57
N VAL A 14 20.80 -31.78 9.35
CA VAL A 14 20.84 -32.36 8.00
C VAL A 14 19.44 -32.28 7.41
N MET A 15 19.21 -31.29 6.57
CA MET A 15 17.98 -31.19 5.79
C MET A 15 17.99 -32.26 4.69
N ASN A 16 17.20 -33.30 4.91
CA ASN A 16 16.97 -34.37 3.94
C ASN A 16 16.23 -33.81 2.71
N ARG A 17 16.86 -33.86 1.54
CA ARG A 17 16.40 -33.23 0.27
C ARG A 17 15.28 -34.00 -0.45
N GLU A 18 14.56 -34.90 0.19
CA GLU A 18 13.68 -35.85 -0.52
C GLU A 18 12.16 -35.57 -0.41
N HIS A 19 11.73 -34.45 0.15
CA HIS A 19 10.29 -34.12 0.16
C HIS A 19 9.99 -32.72 -0.40
N VAL A 20 10.35 -32.51 -1.67
CA VAL A 20 9.84 -31.35 -2.43
C VAL A 20 8.57 -31.80 -3.15
N CYS A 21 7.45 -31.19 -2.77
CA CYS A 21 6.13 -31.43 -3.36
C CYS A 21 6.20 -31.39 -4.91
N PRO A 22 5.69 -32.41 -5.61
CA PRO A 22 5.76 -32.51 -7.08
C PRO A 22 5.12 -31.32 -7.81
N GLU A 23 4.17 -30.63 -7.19
CA GLU A 23 3.45 -29.49 -7.77
C GLU A 23 4.31 -28.23 -7.93
N LEU A 24 5.40 -28.10 -7.17
CA LEU A 24 6.34 -26.98 -7.33
C LEU A 24 7.27 -27.11 -8.56
N LYS A 25 7.36 -28.29 -9.16
CA LYS A 25 8.18 -28.51 -10.37
C LYS A 25 7.48 -27.99 -11.66
N ILE A 26 6.18 -27.83 -11.64
CA ILE A 26 5.43 -27.40 -12.84
C ILE A 26 5.62 -25.90 -13.14
N VAL A 27 5.88 -25.09 -12.11
CA VAL A 27 6.02 -23.63 -12.28
C VAL A 27 7.35 -23.24 -12.94
N PHE A 28 8.40 -24.05 -12.82
CA PHE A 28 9.71 -23.73 -13.40
C PHE A 28 9.88 -24.10 -14.87
N HIS A 29 9.02 -24.97 -15.45
CA HIS A 29 9.14 -25.40 -16.85
C HIS A 29 8.39 -24.51 -17.85
N HIS A 30 7.53 -23.61 -17.39
CA HIS A 30 6.78 -22.71 -18.27
C HIS A 30 7.58 -21.48 -18.76
N LYS A 31 8.78 -21.27 -18.21
CA LYS A 31 9.64 -20.11 -18.59
C LYS A 31 10.41 -20.28 -19.90
N LEU A 32 10.36 -21.43 -20.55
CA LEU A 32 11.21 -21.75 -21.73
C LEU A 32 10.48 -21.72 -23.08
N PHE A 33 9.16 -21.49 -23.14
CA PHE A 33 8.42 -21.66 -24.41
C PHE A 33 7.80 -20.40 -25.02
N LEU A 34 8.09 -19.20 -24.50
CA LEU A 34 7.59 -17.94 -25.08
C LEU A 34 8.71 -17.09 -25.69
N LYS A 35 9.56 -17.68 -26.54
CA LYS A 35 10.34 -16.93 -27.55
C LYS A 35 9.45 -16.65 -28.75
N GLY A 36 8.57 -15.68 -28.66
CA GLY A 36 7.76 -15.26 -29.80
C GLY A 36 7.06 -13.93 -29.53
N LYS A 37 7.61 -12.85 -30.08
CA LYS A 37 7.14 -11.46 -30.06
C LYS A 37 7.33 -10.78 -28.69
N MET A 38 8.49 -10.14 -28.49
CA MET A 38 8.62 -9.06 -27.53
C MET A 38 7.71 -7.90 -27.99
N LYS A 39 6.43 -7.95 -27.60
CA LYS A 39 5.65 -6.72 -27.44
C LYS A 39 6.42 -5.90 -26.40
N MET A 40 6.82 -4.68 -26.73
CA MET A 40 7.35 -3.75 -25.73
C MET A 40 6.38 -3.78 -24.56
N LYS A 41 6.83 -4.31 -23.41
CA LYS A 41 6.02 -4.34 -22.21
C LYS A 41 5.77 -2.88 -21.85
N LYS A 42 4.51 -2.44 -21.88
CA LYS A 42 4.15 -1.13 -21.33
C LYS A 42 4.69 -1.06 -19.92
N VAL A 43 5.44 0.00 -19.63
CA VAL A 43 5.98 0.23 -18.29
C VAL A 43 4.79 0.33 -17.33
N LYS A 44 4.71 -0.56 -16.38
CA LYS A 44 3.59 -0.63 -15.46
C LYS A 44 3.75 0.39 -14.34
N GLN A 45 2.66 0.98 -13.93
CA GLN A 45 2.62 2.08 -12.98
C GLN A 45 2.21 1.57 -11.60
N LEU A 46 2.76 2.20 -10.57
CA LEU A 46 2.41 2.01 -9.17
C LEU A 46 1.76 3.29 -8.64
N PHE A 47 0.52 3.18 -8.20
CA PHE A 47 -0.22 4.27 -7.58
C PHE A 47 -0.17 4.15 -6.08
N ILE A 48 0.37 5.16 -5.40
CA ILE A 48 0.41 5.27 -3.94
C ILE A 48 -0.76 6.15 -3.50
N VAL A 49 -1.74 5.55 -2.84
CA VAL A 49 -2.93 6.26 -2.36
C VAL A 49 -2.85 6.41 -0.85
N SER A 50 -2.62 7.63 -0.42
CA SER A 50 -2.44 8.01 0.98
C SER A 50 -3.64 8.82 1.51
N GLY A 51 -3.57 9.20 2.77
CA GLY A 51 -4.57 10.03 3.43
C GLY A 51 -4.81 9.59 4.88
N ALA A 52 -5.38 10.47 5.68
CA ALA A 52 -5.66 10.21 7.09
C ALA A 52 -6.67 9.06 7.30
N MET A 53 -6.77 8.56 8.51
CA MET A 53 -7.86 7.66 8.88
C MET A 53 -9.21 8.40 8.76
N GLY A 54 -10.23 7.75 8.23
CA GLY A 54 -11.56 8.33 8.06
C GLY A 54 -11.84 8.96 6.69
N VAL A 55 -10.82 9.28 5.88
CA VAL A 55 -11.02 9.93 4.55
C VAL A 55 -11.66 9.01 3.48
N GLY A 56 -11.88 7.71 3.79
CA GLY A 56 -12.59 6.81 2.86
C GLY A 56 -11.73 5.81 2.08
N LYS A 57 -10.40 5.77 2.27
CA LYS A 57 -9.47 4.88 1.54
C LYS A 57 -9.98 3.44 1.37
N SER A 58 -10.38 2.79 2.46
CA SER A 58 -10.81 1.38 2.42
C SER A 58 -12.14 1.18 1.69
N THR A 59 -13.03 2.17 1.73
CA THR A 59 -14.32 2.12 1.03
C THR A 59 -14.09 2.27 -0.47
N ILE A 60 -13.31 3.27 -0.88
CA ILE A 60 -12.92 3.51 -2.28
C ILE A 60 -12.18 2.28 -2.85
N ALA A 61 -11.24 1.71 -2.07
CA ALA A 61 -10.53 0.49 -2.47
C ALA A 61 -11.49 -0.67 -2.80
N LYS A 62 -12.52 -0.89 -1.97
CA LYS A 62 -13.53 -1.94 -2.21
C LYS A 62 -14.33 -1.70 -3.50
N ILE A 63 -14.71 -0.45 -3.76
CA ILE A 63 -15.44 -0.07 -4.97
C ILE A 63 -14.58 -0.32 -6.22
N LEU A 64 -13.33 0.13 -6.21
CA LEU A 64 -12.41 -0.08 -7.32
C LEU A 64 -12.10 -1.57 -7.54
N MET A 65 -11.94 -2.36 -6.47
CA MET A 65 -11.79 -3.81 -6.59
C MET A 65 -12.98 -4.47 -7.30
N ALA A 66 -14.19 -4.04 -6.96
CA ALA A 66 -15.39 -4.60 -7.57
C ALA A 66 -15.57 -4.19 -9.04
N ARG A 67 -15.15 -2.98 -9.41
CA ARG A 67 -15.42 -2.40 -10.75
C ARG A 67 -14.28 -2.56 -11.75
N LYS A 68 -13.04 -2.63 -11.29
CA LYS A 68 -11.81 -2.47 -12.08
C LYS A 68 -10.76 -3.53 -11.80
N SER A 69 -11.17 -4.72 -11.38
CA SER A 69 -10.26 -5.83 -11.05
C SER A 69 -9.44 -6.35 -12.24
N ASP A 70 -9.86 -6.08 -13.45
CA ASP A 70 -9.13 -6.36 -14.69
C ASP A 70 -8.02 -5.33 -14.99
N THR A 71 -8.15 -4.12 -14.47
CA THR A 71 -7.23 -3.00 -14.69
C THR A 71 -6.24 -2.81 -13.53
N TYR A 72 -6.73 -2.96 -12.30
CA TYR A 72 -5.96 -2.69 -11.09
C TYR A 72 -5.83 -3.92 -10.19
N ILE A 73 -4.68 -4.01 -9.54
CA ILE A 73 -4.48 -4.83 -8.35
C ILE A 73 -4.41 -3.89 -7.15
N ILE A 74 -5.29 -4.09 -6.19
CA ILE A 74 -5.40 -3.21 -5.03
C ILE A 74 -4.79 -3.90 -3.82
N LEU A 75 -3.77 -3.29 -3.25
CA LEU A 75 -3.06 -3.77 -2.07
C LEU A 75 -3.23 -2.79 -0.92
N LYS A 76 -3.37 -3.31 0.29
CA LYS A 76 -3.42 -2.53 1.52
C LYS A 76 -2.08 -2.59 2.24
N GLY A 77 -1.52 -1.42 2.52
CA GLY A 77 -0.26 -1.27 3.24
C GLY A 77 -0.36 -1.38 4.75
N ASP A 78 -1.55 -1.58 5.32
CA ASP A 78 -1.73 -1.71 6.78
C ASP A 78 -0.88 -2.85 7.36
N LEU A 79 -0.67 -3.93 6.60
CA LEU A 79 0.20 -5.04 6.98
C LEU A 79 1.66 -4.62 7.12
N CYS A 80 2.13 -3.66 6.32
CA CYS A 80 3.51 -3.16 6.38
C CYS A 80 3.81 -2.48 7.71
N ASN A 81 2.82 -1.80 8.28
CA ASN A 81 2.97 -1.08 9.54
C ASN A 81 2.90 -2.00 10.77
N VAL A 82 2.29 -3.17 10.63
CA VAL A 82 2.12 -4.14 11.75
C VAL A 82 3.33 -5.08 11.86
N MET A 83 4.03 -5.32 10.77
CA MET A 83 5.10 -6.33 10.70
C MET A 83 6.51 -5.76 10.82
N ALA A 84 6.69 -4.43 10.84
CA ALA A 84 8.00 -3.82 10.86
C ALA A 84 8.25 -3.02 12.13
N PHE A 85 9.42 -3.23 12.74
CA PHE A 85 9.93 -2.31 13.75
C PHE A 85 10.23 -0.95 13.10
N PRO A 86 10.07 0.18 13.86
CA PRO A 86 10.28 1.54 13.31
C PRO A 86 11.60 1.70 12.54
N GLU A 87 12.66 1.04 12.98
CA GLU A 87 14.00 1.12 12.41
C GLU A 87 14.10 0.50 11.00
N VAL A 88 13.22 -0.45 10.68
CA VAL A 88 13.23 -1.18 9.39
C VAL A 88 12.11 -0.75 8.45
N ILE A 89 11.30 0.25 8.81
CA ILE A 89 10.14 0.67 7.99
C ILE A 89 10.59 1.16 6.60
N SER A 90 11.71 1.86 6.48
CA SER A 90 12.22 2.34 5.18
C SER A 90 12.62 1.18 4.26
N GLU A 91 13.32 0.18 4.79
CA GLU A 91 13.71 -1.01 4.03
C GLU A 91 12.50 -1.85 3.63
N CYS A 92 11.54 -2.00 4.55
CA CYS A 92 10.28 -2.66 4.25
C CYS A 92 9.52 -1.95 3.13
N ARG A 93 9.51 -0.61 3.08
CA ARG A 93 8.83 0.14 2.01
C ARG A 93 9.45 -0.11 0.65
N LYS A 94 10.78 -0.13 0.54
CA LYS A 94 11.46 -0.49 -0.70
C LYS A 94 11.06 -1.88 -1.16
N THR A 95 11.13 -2.86 -0.28
CA THR A 95 10.72 -4.24 -0.57
C THR A 95 9.26 -4.31 -1.06
N TRP A 96 8.35 -3.54 -0.46
CA TRP A 96 6.96 -3.49 -0.90
C TRP A 96 6.79 -2.85 -2.28
N VAL A 97 7.57 -1.82 -2.60
CA VAL A 97 7.58 -1.24 -3.95
C VAL A 97 8.05 -2.27 -4.97
N ASP A 98 9.13 -2.99 -4.70
CA ASP A 98 9.65 -4.05 -5.57
C ASP A 98 8.60 -5.15 -5.78
N ILE A 99 7.94 -5.62 -4.72
CA ILE A 99 6.84 -6.59 -4.79
C ILE A 99 5.67 -6.05 -5.64
N CYS A 100 5.26 -4.81 -5.42
CA CYS A 100 4.17 -4.19 -6.18
C CYS A 100 4.49 -4.12 -7.68
N LEU A 101 5.73 -3.76 -8.02
CA LEU A 101 6.16 -3.67 -9.41
C LEU A 101 6.28 -5.05 -10.06
N ASP A 102 6.78 -6.05 -9.33
CA ASP A 102 6.83 -7.43 -9.79
C ASP A 102 5.42 -7.98 -10.08
N ILE A 103 4.48 -7.75 -9.18
CA ILE A 103 3.07 -8.11 -9.38
C ILE A 103 2.51 -7.42 -10.63
N SER A 104 2.78 -6.12 -10.78
CA SER A 104 2.34 -5.35 -11.95
C SER A 104 2.92 -5.91 -13.25
N ASP A 105 4.20 -6.21 -13.27
CA ASP A 105 4.89 -6.74 -14.44
C ASP A 105 4.41 -8.16 -14.83
N GLN A 106 4.11 -9.00 -13.85
CA GLN A 106 3.60 -10.36 -14.07
C GLN A 106 2.15 -10.38 -14.54
N THR A 107 1.30 -9.51 -14.01
CA THR A 107 -0.14 -9.51 -14.27
C THR A 107 -0.55 -8.58 -15.38
N SER A 108 0.32 -7.69 -15.83
CA SER A 108 0.01 -6.62 -16.79
C SER A 108 -1.07 -5.64 -16.32
N ARG A 109 -1.30 -5.56 -15.01
CA ARG A 109 -2.22 -4.60 -14.36
C ARG A 109 -1.44 -3.59 -13.53
N ALA A 110 -1.94 -2.37 -13.42
CA ALA A 110 -1.36 -1.39 -12.51
C ALA A 110 -1.65 -1.78 -11.05
N VAL A 111 -0.71 -1.50 -10.15
CA VAL A 111 -0.91 -1.72 -8.73
C VAL A 111 -1.33 -0.42 -8.05
N VAL A 112 -2.37 -0.47 -7.25
CA VAL A 112 -2.85 0.62 -6.40
C VAL A 112 -2.57 0.22 -4.95
N PHE A 113 -1.60 0.90 -4.35
CA PHE A 113 -1.12 0.61 -3.01
C PHE A 113 -1.66 1.64 -2.02
N TYR A 114 -2.61 1.23 -1.20
CA TYR A 114 -3.18 2.07 -0.15
C TYR A 114 -2.31 2.00 1.10
N VAL A 115 -1.64 3.10 1.41
CA VAL A 115 -0.70 3.18 2.53
C VAL A 115 -0.73 4.57 3.16
N ASP A 116 -0.49 4.66 4.48
CA ASP A 116 -0.28 5.94 5.16
C ASP A 116 1.21 6.32 5.03
N ALA A 117 1.56 6.94 3.92
CA ALA A 117 2.94 7.32 3.61
C ALA A 117 2.99 8.62 2.78
N TYR A 118 4.05 9.37 2.97
CA TYR A 118 4.41 10.54 2.17
C TYR A 118 5.49 10.16 1.14
N PRO A 119 5.70 10.94 0.07
CA PRO A 119 6.77 10.71 -0.90
C PRO A 119 8.15 10.51 -0.25
N ASP A 120 8.48 11.29 0.78
CA ASP A 120 9.74 11.17 1.53
C ASP A 120 9.97 9.78 2.14
N CYS A 121 8.89 9.05 2.39
CA CYS A 121 9.00 7.69 2.89
C CYS A 121 9.61 6.71 1.89
N PHE A 122 9.75 7.13 0.65
CA PHE A 122 10.30 6.35 -0.47
C PHE A 122 11.65 6.91 -0.95
N CYS A 123 12.32 7.73 -0.10
CA CYS A 123 13.67 8.19 -0.36
C CYS A 123 14.64 7.03 -0.57
N GLY A 124 15.56 7.16 -1.52
CA GLY A 124 16.58 6.14 -1.82
C GLY A 124 16.09 5.00 -2.72
N ILE A 125 14.86 5.07 -3.24
CA ILE A 125 14.41 4.22 -4.34
C ILE A 125 15.08 4.72 -5.63
N ASP A 126 15.46 3.77 -6.49
CA ASP A 126 16.03 4.04 -7.79
C ASP A 126 15.16 5.02 -8.61
N GLU A 127 15.79 5.96 -9.32
CA GLU A 127 15.08 7.01 -10.06
C GLU A 127 14.15 6.44 -11.14
N GLU A 128 14.54 5.36 -11.83
CA GLU A 128 13.72 4.71 -12.86
C GLU A 128 12.49 4.02 -12.24
N ILE A 129 12.64 3.49 -11.03
CA ILE A 129 11.52 2.96 -10.25
C ILE A 129 10.62 4.10 -9.80
N HIS A 130 11.20 5.20 -9.29
CA HIS A 130 10.45 6.35 -8.81
C HIS A 130 9.59 6.99 -9.91
N LYS A 131 10.06 7.04 -11.17
CA LYS A 131 9.28 7.51 -12.33
C LYS A 131 8.01 6.69 -12.59
N ARG A 132 7.95 5.46 -12.09
CA ARG A 132 6.78 4.58 -12.19
C ARG A 132 5.79 4.76 -11.04
N MET A 133 6.14 5.56 -10.03
CA MET A 133 5.35 5.78 -8.83
C MET A 133 4.58 7.10 -8.94
N HIS A 134 3.30 7.04 -8.63
CA HIS A 134 2.42 8.21 -8.66
C HIS A 134 1.72 8.35 -7.33
N PHE A 135 1.79 9.53 -6.75
CA PHE A 135 1.32 9.81 -5.40
C PHE A 135 0.04 10.62 -5.43
N VAL A 136 -0.95 10.17 -4.69
CA VAL A 136 -2.19 10.93 -4.45
C VAL A 136 -2.60 10.81 -2.99
N SER A 137 -3.08 11.90 -2.43
CA SER A 137 -3.70 11.91 -1.12
C SER A 137 -5.21 12.13 -1.22
N LEU A 138 -5.97 11.33 -0.49
CA LEU A 138 -7.38 11.59 -0.24
C LEU A 138 -7.47 12.48 0.99
N VAL A 139 -8.18 13.59 0.87
CA VAL A 139 -8.36 14.57 1.94
C VAL A 139 -9.83 14.94 2.08
N CYS A 140 -10.20 15.53 3.20
CA CYS A 140 -11.50 16.17 3.37
C CYS A 140 -11.39 17.30 4.41
N ASP A 141 -12.46 18.07 4.56
CA ASP A 141 -12.54 19.07 5.60
C ASP A 141 -12.47 18.44 7.00
N GLU A 142 -12.02 19.22 7.94
CA GLU A 142 -11.82 18.78 9.33
C GLU A 142 -13.11 18.34 9.99
N GLU A 143 -14.20 19.09 9.79
CA GLU A 143 -15.50 18.76 10.36
C GLU A 143 -16.08 17.48 9.74
N GLU A 144 -15.94 17.32 8.42
CA GLU A 144 -16.35 16.10 7.74
C GLU A 144 -15.51 14.89 8.19
N LEU A 145 -14.20 15.08 8.38
CA LEU A 145 -13.33 14.02 8.88
C LEU A 145 -13.76 13.57 10.30
N LYS A 146 -14.02 14.51 11.20
CA LYS A 146 -14.54 14.21 12.54
C LYS A 146 -15.84 13.41 12.46
N ARG A 147 -16.80 13.88 11.65
CA ARG A 147 -18.10 13.23 11.45
C ARG A 147 -17.93 11.78 10.95
N ARG A 148 -17.04 11.55 9.98
CA ARG A 148 -16.77 10.20 9.42
C ARG A 148 -16.11 9.28 10.44
N ILE A 149 -15.16 9.79 11.19
CA ILE A 149 -14.48 9.02 12.25
C ILE A 149 -15.50 8.65 13.34
N GLU A 150 -16.26 9.60 13.85
CA GLU A 150 -17.28 9.36 14.88
C GLU A 150 -18.36 8.38 14.41
N GLY A 151 -18.83 8.51 13.16
CA GLY A 151 -19.81 7.60 12.56
C GLY A 151 -19.29 6.17 12.53
N LYS A 152 -18.08 5.98 12.05
CA LYS A 152 -17.42 4.67 12.02
C LYS A 152 -17.29 4.02 13.40
N TYR A 153 -17.03 4.81 14.43
CA TYR A 153 -16.92 4.29 15.79
C TYR A 153 -18.26 4.03 16.46
N ARG A 154 -19.30 4.79 16.14
CA ARG A 154 -20.66 4.46 16.59
C ARG A 154 -21.13 3.11 16.04
N GLU A 155 -20.86 2.83 14.79
CA GLU A 155 -21.15 1.51 14.19
C GLU A 155 -20.30 0.40 14.82
N ALA A 156 -19.03 0.67 15.13
CA ALA A 156 -18.15 -0.30 15.76
C ALA A 156 -18.41 -0.50 17.26
N SER A 157 -19.05 0.46 17.96
CA SER A 157 -19.36 0.34 19.39
C SER A 157 -20.40 -0.76 19.67
N HIS A 158 -21.20 -1.15 18.69
CA HIS A 158 -21.98 -2.38 18.75
C HIS A 158 -21.09 -3.64 18.74
N GLN A 159 -19.81 -3.52 18.44
CA GLN A 159 -18.80 -4.58 18.37
C GLN A 159 -17.67 -4.46 19.43
N ARG A 160 -17.92 -3.87 20.60
CA ARG A 160 -16.98 -3.79 21.75
C ARG A 160 -15.72 -2.93 21.58
N ILE A 161 -15.68 -1.95 20.72
CA ILE A 161 -14.57 -0.96 20.70
C ILE A 161 -15.06 0.28 21.45
N SER A 162 -14.91 0.28 22.77
CA SER A 162 -15.54 1.26 23.66
C SER A 162 -14.71 2.48 24.03
N ASN A 163 -13.65 2.82 23.30
CA ASN A 163 -12.98 4.11 23.47
C ASN A 163 -12.31 4.54 22.18
N ILE A 164 -12.86 5.58 21.55
CA ILE A 164 -12.05 6.40 20.65
C ILE A 164 -10.99 7.04 21.55
N ASP A 165 -9.77 6.61 21.45
CA ASP A 165 -8.69 7.35 22.01
C ASP A 165 -8.69 8.72 21.31
N LYS A 166 -8.93 9.79 22.07
CA LYS A 166 -8.90 11.17 21.56
C LYS A 166 -7.63 11.45 20.76
N THR A 167 -6.55 10.81 21.13
CA THR A 167 -5.26 10.82 20.47
C THR A 167 -5.35 10.39 19.01
N TRP A 168 -6.20 9.42 18.69
CA TRP A 168 -6.35 8.94 17.30
C TRP A 168 -7.10 9.93 16.41
N LEU A 169 -8.12 10.59 16.98
CA LEU A 169 -8.82 11.65 16.27
C LEU A 169 -7.86 12.81 15.98
N GLU A 170 -7.16 13.29 17.01
CA GLU A 170 -6.18 14.38 16.89
C GLU A 170 -5.09 14.04 15.87
N GLN A 171 -4.51 12.85 15.94
CA GLN A 171 -3.52 12.40 14.97
C GLN A 171 -4.08 12.34 13.55
N SER A 172 -5.33 11.91 13.37
CA SER A 172 -5.96 11.86 12.05
C SER A 172 -6.20 13.26 11.49
N LEU A 173 -6.59 14.22 12.32
CA LEU A 173 -6.76 15.62 11.93
C LEU A 173 -5.41 16.24 11.52
N ILE A 174 -4.36 16.06 12.32
CA ILE A 174 -3.00 16.53 12.00
C ILE A 174 -2.52 15.93 10.67
N ARG A 175 -2.67 14.63 10.47
CA ARG A 175 -2.30 13.97 9.21
C ARG A 175 -3.09 14.51 8.04
N ASN A 176 -4.39 14.73 8.19
CA ASN A 176 -5.21 15.30 7.12
C ASN A 176 -4.76 16.72 6.73
N GLN A 177 -4.34 17.54 7.70
CA GLN A 177 -3.75 18.85 7.43
C GLN A 177 -2.43 18.74 6.64
N VAL A 178 -1.57 17.76 6.96
CA VAL A 178 -0.34 17.52 6.19
C VAL A 178 -0.69 17.07 4.77
N TYR A 179 -1.58 16.10 4.61
CA TYR A 179 -1.99 15.58 3.30
C TYR A 179 -2.67 16.64 2.43
N SER A 180 -3.44 17.56 3.04
CA SER A 180 -4.08 18.66 2.31
C SER A 180 -3.10 19.81 1.97
N GLY A 181 -1.83 19.73 2.40
CA GLY A 181 -0.84 20.79 2.17
C GLY A 181 -1.10 22.06 2.98
N ARG A 182 -1.88 21.98 4.04
CA ARG A 182 -2.20 23.11 4.96
C ARG A 182 -1.13 23.32 6.03
N THR A 183 0.00 22.62 5.94
CA THR A 183 1.13 22.74 6.87
C THR A 183 2.39 23.21 6.13
N LYS A 184 3.48 23.42 6.86
CA LYS A 184 4.80 23.71 6.27
C LYS A 184 5.37 22.55 5.45
N TYR A 185 4.88 21.33 5.65
CA TYR A 185 5.26 20.16 4.86
C TYR A 185 4.42 20.14 3.58
N GLN A 186 5.09 20.29 2.44
CA GLN A 186 4.45 20.26 1.14
C GLN A 186 5.12 19.21 0.28
N TYR A 187 4.30 18.44 -0.39
CA TYR A 187 4.74 17.40 -1.33
C TYR A 187 4.17 17.74 -2.70
N PRO A 188 4.93 18.51 -3.53
CA PRO A 188 4.44 18.97 -4.83
C PRO A 188 4.14 17.83 -5.80
N GLU A 189 4.84 16.69 -5.66
CA GLU A 189 4.62 15.48 -6.44
C GLU A 189 3.36 14.69 -6.03
N MET A 190 2.74 15.03 -4.91
CA MET A 190 1.52 14.37 -4.43
C MET A 190 0.28 15.17 -4.85
N GLU A 191 -0.47 14.62 -5.79
CA GLU A 191 -1.79 15.19 -6.13
C GLU A 191 -2.80 14.98 -4.97
N ARG A 192 -3.86 15.80 -4.94
CA ARG A 192 -4.87 15.77 -3.88
C ARG A 192 -6.26 15.59 -4.47
N ILE A 193 -7.03 14.68 -3.90
CA ILE A 193 -8.45 14.50 -4.20
C ILE A 193 -9.21 14.85 -2.93
N ASP A 194 -9.93 15.97 -3.00
CA ASP A 194 -10.83 16.38 -1.92
C ASP A 194 -12.12 15.57 -2.00
N THR A 195 -12.46 14.93 -0.89
CA THR A 195 -13.63 14.05 -0.77
C THR A 195 -14.69 14.61 0.15
N THR A 196 -14.60 15.89 0.55
CA THR A 196 -15.48 16.53 1.52
C THR A 196 -16.96 16.35 1.14
N ASP A 197 -17.33 16.79 -0.05
CA ASP A 197 -18.72 16.79 -0.55
C ASP A 197 -19.04 15.57 -1.42
N LEU A 198 -18.13 14.58 -1.46
CA LEU A 198 -18.27 13.43 -2.33
C LEU A 198 -18.74 12.20 -1.55
N ASN A 199 -19.64 11.45 -2.16
CA ASN A 199 -19.89 10.09 -1.71
C ASN A 199 -18.76 9.15 -2.13
N ALA A 200 -18.80 7.92 -1.65
CA ALA A 200 -17.74 6.94 -1.89
C ALA A 200 -17.58 6.57 -3.38
N GLU A 201 -18.68 6.51 -4.13
CA GLU A 201 -18.72 6.21 -5.55
C GLU A 201 -18.07 7.34 -6.36
N GLN A 202 -18.46 8.57 -6.10
CA GLN A 202 -17.86 9.75 -6.73
C GLN A 202 -16.36 9.88 -6.44
N SER A 203 -15.96 9.60 -5.20
CA SER A 203 -14.54 9.59 -4.82
C SER A 203 -13.76 8.52 -5.55
N ALA A 204 -14.36 7.33 -5.74
CA ALA A 204 -13.75 6.24 -6.51
C ALA A 204 -13.64 6.61 -8.00
N ASP A 205 -14.64 7.25 -8.56
CA ASP A 205 -14.64 7.70 -9.95
C ASP A 205 -13.54 8.76 -10.21
N LEU A 206 -13.37 9.72 -9.31
CA LEU A 206 -12.29 10.71 -9.42
C LEU A 206 -10.91 10.07 -9.32
N LEU A 207 -10.71 9.12 -8.41
CA LEU A 207 -9.46 8.39 -8.29
C LEU A 207 -9.19 7.54 -9.55
N ASP A 208 -10.20 6.86 -10.09
CA ASP A 208 -10.08 6.10 -11.35
C ASP A 208 -9.73 7.01 -12.53
N GLN A 209 -10.37 8.16 -12.67
CA GLN A 209 -10.08 9.15 -13.70
C GLN A 209 -8.63 9.66 -13.59
N TRP A 210 -8.17 9.95 -12.39
CA TRP A 210 -6.78 10.36 -12.16
C TRP A 210 -5.78 9.27 -12.59
N MET A 211 -5.98 8.04 -12.17
CA MET A 211 -5.13 6.91 -12.55
C MET A 211 -5.17 6.64 -14.06
N THR A 212 -6.36 6.67 -14.66
CA THR A 212 -6.56 6.45 -16.10
C THR A 212 -5.83 7.51 -16.93
N ARG A 213 -5.90 8.79 -16.52
CA ARG A 213 -5.17 9.89 -17.16
C ARG A 213 -3.66 9.64 -17.18
N ILE A 214 -3.11 9.02 -16.16
CA ILE A 214 -1.69 8.66 -16.09
C ILE A 214 -1.42 7.48 -17.01
N LEU A 215 -2.22 6.40 -16.91
CA LEU A 215 -2.04 5.19 -17.71
C LEU A 215 -2.14 5.42 -19.23
N THR A 216 -2.87 6.44 -19.66
CA THR A 216 -3.01 6.79 -21.09
C THR A 216 -1.79 7.51 -21.65
N LYS A 217 -0.91 8.05 -20.81
CA LYS A 217 0.31 8.73 -21.23
C LYS A 217 1.49 7.79 -21.46
N TRP A 218 1.37 6.56 -21.00
CA TRP A 218 2.41 5.52 -21.04
C TRP A 218 1.96 4.32 -21.90
#